data_c6e5aba2c295f17ee3fb70fe384aabae
#
_entry.id   c6e5aba2c295f17ee3fb70fe384aabae
#
_cell.length_a   1.000
_cell.length_b   1.000
_cell.length_c   1.000
_cell.angle_alpha   90.00
_cell.angle_beta   90.00
_cell.angle_gamma   90.00
#
_symmetry.space_group_name_H-M   'P 1'
#
loop_
_entity.id
_entity.type
_entity.pdbx_description
1 polymer ?
#
loop_
_entity_poly.entity_id
_entity_poly.type
_entity_poly.pdbx_seq_one_letter_code
_entity_poly.pdbx_strand_id
1 'polypeptide(L)'
;SSFMAPKDKKDKADEPRRVYMYGVSIDFNDSIVYITDVQHLDDILINKDGSLFNYAYYSLQLKTYLEGTLGEMNQTCAVIYSDKKKKLESRYLKTCKKYQSDKTASVRMIGTDSFMFHKE
;
A
#
# COMPACT_ATOMS: atom_id res chain seq x y z
N SER A 1 -22.83 -27.49 10.64
CA SER A 1 -24.04 -27.20 9.93
C SER A 1 -23.77 -26.18 8.83
N SER A 2 -24.73 -26.06 7.92
CA SER A 2 -24.61 -25.12 6.80
C SER A 2 -24.52 -23.65 7.22
N PHE A 3 -24.94 -23.33 8.43
CA PHE A 3 -24.86 -21.96 8.93
C PHE A 3 -23.45 -21.54 9.30
N MET A 4 -22.64 -22.49 9.70
CA MET A 4 -21.28 -22.17 10.16
C MET A 4 -20.38 -21.72 9.04
N ALA A 5 -20.46 -22.31 7.86
CA ALA A 5 -19.55 -22.01 6.78
C ALA A 5 -19.62 -20.54 6.29
N PRO A 6 -20.81 -19.98 5.98
CA PRO A 6 -20.87 -18.55 5.60
C PRO A 6 -20.47 -17.61 6.72
N LYS A 7 -20.84 -17.97 7.95
CA LYS A 7 -20.47 -17.18 9.14
C LYS A 7 -18.98 -17.21 9.37
N ASP A 8 -18.37 -18.39 9.22
CA ASP A 8 -16.93 -18.53 9.38
C ASP A 8 -16.17 -17.69 8.35
N LYS A 9 -16.65 -17.62 7.13
CA LYS A 9 -16.02 -16.80 6.09
C LYS A 9 -16.07 -15.33 6.44
N LYS A 10 -17.17 -14.85 7.02
CA LYS A 10 -17.28 -13.45 7.49
C LYS A 10 -16.35 -13.21 8.66
N ASP A 11 -16.28 -14.13 9.60
CA ASP A 11 -15.41 -14.01 10.76
C ASP A 11 -13.94 -13.98 10.32
N LYS A 12 -13.57 -14.79 9.33
CA LYS A 12 -12.22 -14.81 8.77
C LYS A 12 -11.83 -13.47 8.15
N ALA A 13 -12.79 -12.73 7.59
CA ALA A 13 -12.52 -11.40 7.02
C ALA A 13 -12.04 -10.40 8.06
N ASP A 14 -12.41 -10.62 9.35
CA ASP A 14 -12.01 -9.75 10.45
C ASP A 14 -10.80 -10.29 11.23
N GLU A 15 -10.24 -11.44 10.84
CA GLU A 15 -9.09 -12.00 11.53
C GLU A 15 -7.80 -11.30 11.06
N PRO A 16 -6.89 -11.00 12.01
CA PRO A 16 -5.57 -10.48 11.61
C PRO A 16 -4.84 -11.49 10.74
N ARG A 17 -4.13 -10.96 9.75
CA ARG A 17 -3.44 -11.79 8.75
C ARG A 17 -2.23 -11.06 8.21
N ARG A 18 -1.44 -11.76 7.42
CA ARG A 18 -0.37 -11.12 6.67
C ARG A 18 -0.96 -10.35 5.51
N VAL A 19 -0.55 -9.11 5.37
CA VAL A 19 -0.99 -8.22 4.30
C VAL A 19 0.23 -7.70 3.57
N TYR A 20 0.18 -7.75 2.25
CA TYR A 20 1.21 -7.20 1.36
C TYR A 20 0.77 -5.82 0.92
N MET A 21 1.72 -4.89 0.82
CA MET A 21 1.39 -3.52 0.44
C MET A 21 2.57 -2.81 -0.22
N TYR A 22 2.24 -1.78 -0.97
CA TYR A 22 3.20 -0.80 -1.47
C TYR A 22 2.52 0.55 -1.51
N GLY A 23 3.32 1.60 -1.55
CA GLY A 23 2.81 2.96 -1.60
C GLY A 23 3.15 3.64 -2.90
N VAL A 24 2.29 4.54 -3.33
CA VAL A 24 2.49 5.40 -4.49
C VAL A 24 2.22 6.83 -4.05
N SER A 25 3.10 7.76 -4.42
CA SER A 25 2.90 9.17 -4.14
C SER A 25 3.02 9.98 -5.39
N ILE A 26 2.11 10.91 -5.56
CA ILE A 26 2.05 11.82 -6.71
C ILE A 26 1.97 13.25 -6.19
N ASP A 27 2.70 14.15 -6.85
CA ASP A 27 2.55 15.58 -6.68
C ASP A 27 1.99 16.15 -7.99
N PHE A 28 0.80 16.73 -7.92
CA PHE A 28 0.15 17.26 -9.11
C PHE A 28 0.85 18.49 -9.71
N ASN A 29 1.70 19.15 -8.94
CA ASN A 29 2.49 20.30 -9.39
C ASN A 29 3.84 19.87 -9.98
N ASP A 30 4.21 18.61 -9.83
CA ASP A 30 5.47 18.05 -10.27
C ASP A 30 5.20 16.70 -10.92
N SER A 31 6.03 16.31 -11.85
CA SER A 31 5.87 15.05 -12.56
C SER A 31 6.55 13.86 -11.84
N ILE A 32 7.03 14.06 -10.62
CA ILE A 32 7.70 13.00 -9.87
C ILE A 32 6.68 12.06 -9.23
N VAL A 33 6.88 10.77 -9.45
CA VAL A 33 6.08 9.71 -8.85
C VAL A 33 7.00 8.84 -8.00
N TYR A 34 6.67 8.68 -6.73
CA TYR A 34 7.39 7.79 -5.83
C TYR A 34 6.63 6.47 -5.70
N ILE A 35 7.35 5.36 -5.79
CA ILE A 35 6.77 4.02 -5.62
C ILE A 35 7.67 3.25 -4.65
N THR A 36 7.09 2.72 -3.58
CA THR A 36 7.84 1.88 -2.64
C THR A 36 7.95 0.45 -3.15
N ASP A 37 8.90 -0.30 -2.62
CA ASP A 37 8.92 -1.74 -2.82
C ASP A 37 7.71 -2.39 -2.15
N VAL A 38 7.36 -3.58 -2.62
CA VAL A 38 6.35 -4.41 -1.96
C VAL A 38 6.88 -4.86 -0.61
N GLN A 39 6.05 -4.75 0.40
CA GLN A 39 6.36 -5.11 1.78
C GLN A 39 5.23 -5.95 2.33
N HIS A 40 5.48 -6.67 3.41
CA HIS A 40 4.40 -7.35 4.12
C HIS A 40 4.45 -7.02 5.60
N LEU A 41 3.27 -7.02 6.21
CA LEU A 41 3.11 -6.87 7.65
C LEU A 41 2.24 -8.00 8.16
N ASP A 42 2.55 -8.48 9.34
CA ASP A 42 1.78 -9.55 9.99
C ASP A 42 0.76 -8.96 10.98
N ASP A 43 -0.25 -9.74 11.28
CA ASP A 43 -1.29 -9.39 12.25
C ASP A 43 -2.04 -8.10 11.87
N ILE A 44 -2.33 -7.94 10.60
CA ILE A 44 -3.05 -6.79 10.06
C ILE A 44 -4.50 -7.17 9.80
N LEU A 45 -5.41 -6.30 10.24
CA LEU A 45 -6.83 -6.54 10.11
C LEU A 45 -7.35 -5.97 8.79
N ILE A 46 -8.06 -6.82 8.04
CA ILE A 46 -8.86 -6.41 6.89
C ILE A 46 -10.31 -6.43 7.35
N ASN A 47 -11.01 -5.32 7.17
CA ASN A 47 -12.42 -5.20 7.57
C ASN A 47 -13.31 -6.05 6.69
N LYS A 48 -14.54 -6.28 7.12
CA LYS A 48 -15.52 -7.09 6.38
C LYS A 48 -15.81 -6.55 4.99
N ASP A 49 -15.74 -5.23 4.83
CA ASP A 49 -15.93 -4.59 3.51
C ASP A 49 -14.69 -4.66 2.62
N GLY A 50 -13.62 -5.29 3.09
CA GLY A 50 -12.37 -5.42 2.33
C GLY A 50 -11.40 -4.27 2.52
N SER A 51 -11.74 -3.25 3.29
CA SER A 51 -10.85 -2.12 3.53
C SER A 51 -9.78 -2.49 4.56
N LEU A 52 -8.62 -1.87 4.43
CA LEU A 52 -7.53 -2.03 5.38
C LEU A 52 -7.85 -1.26 6.67
N PHE A 53 -7.82 -1.99 7.78
CA PHE A 53 -8.03 -1.34 9.07
C PHE A 53 -6.96 -0.27 9.28
N ASN A 54 -7.41 0.93 9.65
CA ASN A 54 -6.53 2.06 9.92
C ASN A 54 -5.68 2.47 8.69
N TYR A 55 -6.28 2.42 7.51
CA TYR A 55 -5.62 2.75 6.24
C TYR A 55 -4.86 4.08 6.30
N ALA A 56 -5.47 5.12 6.86
CA ALA A 56 -4.86 6.45 6.91
C ALA A 56 -3.52 6.46 7.65
N TYR A 57 -3.35 5.57 8.61
CA TYR A 57 -2.09 5.46 9.36
C TYR A 57 -0.92 5.09 8.43
N TYR A 58 -1.19 4.19 7.48
CA TYR A 58 -0.15 3.74 6.54
C TYR A 58 0.14 4.79 5.48
N SER A 59 -0.88 5.41 4.90
CA SER A 59 -0.65 6.47 3.91
C SER A 59 0.05 7.67 4.54
N LEU A 60 -0.24 7.97 5.80
CA LEU A 60 0.42 9.05 6.54
C LEU A 60 1.89 8.73 6.82
N GLN A 61 2.24 7.48 7.07
CA GLN A 61 3.65 7.09 7.23
C GLN A 61 4.47 7.46 5.98
N LEU A 62 3.95 7.12 4.81
CA LEU A 62 4.63 7.44 3.56
C LEU A 62 4.71 8.95 3.35
N LYS A 63 3.62 9.65 3.57
CA LYS A 63 3.60 11.11 3.43
C LYS A 63 4.60 11.78 4.37
N THR A 64 4.65 11.34 5.61
CA THR A 64 5.58 11.89 6.61
C THR A 64 7.04 11.65 6.20
N TYR A 65 7.34 10.47 5.67
CA TYR A 65 8.67 10.18 5.16
C TYR A 65 9.06 11.11 4.01
N LEU A 66 8.16 11.26 3.03
CA LEU A 66 8.44 12.09 1.86
C LEU A 66 8.63 13.56 2.22
N GLU A 67 7.75 14.09 3.07
CA GLU A 67 7.81 15.48 3.48
C GLU A 67 8.97 15.74 4.44
N GLY A 68 9.14 14.87 5.43
CA GLY A 68 10.11 15.07 6.50
C GLY A 68 11.53 14.68 6.12
N THR A 69 11.72 13.56 5.42
CA THR A 69 13.06 13.05 5.09
C THR A 69 13.53 13.54 3.74
N LEU A 70 12.67 13.57 2.73
CA LEU A 70 13.05 13.99 1.38
C LEU A 70 12.71 15.46 1.09
N GLY A 71 11.94 16.11 1.97
CA GLY A 71 11.54 17.49 1.77
C GLY A 71 10.53 17.70 0.65
N GLU A 72 9.86 16.64 0.21
CA GLU A 72 8.88 16.68 -0.88
C GLU A 72 7.50 17.02 -0.33
N MET A 73 7.08 18.25 -0.50
CA MET A 73 5.80 18.74 -0.01
C MET A 73 4.66 18.47 -1.00
N ASN A 74 3.42 18.60 -0.52
CA ASN A 74 2.20 18.48 -1.34
C ASN A 74 2.02 17.10 -1.97
N GLN A 75 2.43 16.06 -1.25
CA GLN A 75 2.32 14.68 -1.73
C GLN A 75 0.93 14.12 -1.46
N THR A 76 0.37 13.44 -2.47
CA THR A 76 -0.83 12.64 -2.34
C THR A 76 -0.42 11.18 -2.36
N CYS A 77 -0.60 10.50 -1.24
CA CYS A 77 -0.12 9.14 -1.04
C CYS A 77 -1.27 8.16 -1.02
N ALA A 78 -1.10 7.05 -1.74
CA ALA A 78 -2.02 5.92 -1.71
C ALA A 78 -1.26 4.66 -1.32
N VAL A 79 -1.92 3.78 -0.60
CA VAL A 79 -1.39 2.47 -0.23
C VAL A 79 -2.25 1.41 -0.91
N ILE A 80 -1.60 0.54 -1.67
CA ILE A 80 -2.26 -0.58 -2.33
C ILE A 80 -1.92 -1.83 -1.52
N TYR A 81 -2.91 -2.62 -1.20
CA TYR A 81 -2.75 -3.74 -0.29
C TYR A 81 -3.56 -4.94 -0.71
N SER A 82 -3.13 -6.12 -0.29
CA SER A 82 -3.86 -7.36 -0.46
C SER A 82 -3.30 -8.42 0.50
N ASP A 83 -4.14 -9.32 0.97
CA ASP A 83 -3.68 -10.51 1.69
C ASP A 83 -3.19 -11.60 0.74
N LYS A 84 -3.32 -11.38 -0.58
CA LYS A 84 -2.88 -12.33 -1.61
C LYS A 84 -1.62 -11.80 -2.29
N LYS A 85 -0.50 -12.45 -2.00
CA LYS A 85 0.82 -12.01 -2.48
C LYS A 85 0.88 -11.84 -3.98
N LYS A 86 0.48 -12.87 -4.74
CA LYS A 86 0.58 -12.83 -6.21
C LYS A 86 -0.31 -11.76 -6.82
N LYS A 87 -1.49 -11.58 -6.24
CA LYS A 87 -2.40 -10.53 -6.70
C LYS A 87 -1.79 -9.15 -6.49
N LEU A 88 -1.20 -8.92 -5.33
CA LEU A 88 -0.55 -7.65 -5.02
C LEU A 88 0.66 -7.43 -5.93
N GLU A 89 1.50 -8.43 -6.10
CA GLU A 89 2.68 -8.32 -6.97
C GLU A 89 2.30 -8.01 -8.42
N SER A 90 1.21 -8.62 -8.92
CA SER A 90 0.70 -8.31 -10.25
C SER A 90 0.27 -6.85 -10.38
N ARG A 91 -0.43 -6.33 -9.39
CA ARG A 91 -0.82 -4.91 -9.35
C ARG A 91 0.39 -4.00 -9.28
N TYR A 92 1.38 -4.38 -8.50
CA TYR A 92 2.62 -3.63 -8.36
C TYR A 92 3.32 -3.48 -9.72
N LEU A 93 3.48 -4.60 -10.45
CA LEU A 93 4.10 -4.56 -11.76
C LEU A 93 3.33 -3.67 -12.74
N LYS A 94 2.01 -3.73 -12.71
CA LYS A 94 1.17 -2.87 -13.55
C LYS A 94 1.33 -1.40 -13.19
N THR A 95 1.41 -1.09 -11.92
CA THR A 95 1.63 0.28 -11.45
C THR A 95 2.97 0.82 -11.92
N CYS A 96 4.03 0.04 -11.73
CA CYS A 96 5.37 0.41 -12.17
C CYS A 96 5.40 0.65 -13.69
N LYS A 97 4.82 -0.27 -14.45
CA LYS A 97 4.78 -0.16 -15.91
C LYS A 97 4.01 1.08 -16.35
N LYS A 98 2.87 1.37 -15.72
CA LYS A 98 2.05 2.54 -16.03
C LYS A 98 2.85 3.83 -15.93
N TYR A 99 3.54 4.03 -14.82
CA TYR A 99 4.28 5.28 -14.59
C TYR A 99 5.60 5.32 -15.31
N GLN A 100 6.30 4.19 -15.45
CA GLN A 100 7.57 4.14 -16.18
C GLN A 100 7.39 4.35 -17.68
N SER A 101 6.25 3.99 -18.24
CA SER A 101 5.95 4.23 -19.64
C SER A 101 5.36 5.61 -19.92
N ASP A 102 5.02 6.37 -18.89
CA ASP A 102 4.54 7.73 -19.02
C ASP A 102 5.74 8.67 -19.18
N LYS A 103 5.92 9.23 -20.37
CA LYS A 103 7.05 10.10 -20.68
C LYS A 103 7.05 11.40 -19.89
N THR A 104 5.92 11.78 -19.35
CA THR A 104 5.80 13.01 -18.53
C THR A 104 6.12 12.77 -17.07
N ALA A 105 6.24 11.51 -16.64
CA ALA A 105 6.49 11.17 -15.26
C ALA A 105 7.95 10.80 -15.03
N SER A 106 8.49 11.24 -13.90
CA SER A 106 9.81 10.83 -13.42
C SER A 106 9.58 9.92 -12.22
N VAL A 107 9.84 8.62 -12.40
CA VAL A 107 9.60 7.62 -11.37
C VAL A 107 10.82 7.46 -10.48
N ARG A 108 10.60 7.51 -9.18
CA ARG A 108 11.63 7.30 -8.16
C ARG A 108 11.21 6.16 -7.24
N MET A 109 12.00 5.10 -7.25
CA MET A 109 11.73 3.94 -6.42
C MET A 109 12.29 4.15 -5.02
N ILE A 110 11.52 3.71 -4.02
CA ILE A 110 11.92 3.79 -2.62
C ILE A 110 12.11 2.36 -2.10
N GLY A 111 13.35 1.98 -1.84
CA GLY A 111 13.67 0.66 -1.34
C GLY A 111 13.37 0.51 0.15
N THR A 112 13.32 -0.74 0.61
CA THR A 112 13.02 -1.07 2.00
C THR A 112 14.12 -0.62 2.97
N ASP A 113 15.31 -0.35 2.46
CA ASP A 113 16.39 0.23 3.27
C ASP A 113 16.16 1.71 3.61
N SER A 114 15.28 2.37 2.88
CA SER A 114 14.95 3.79 3.09
C SER A 114 13.62 4.00 3.78
N PHE A 115 12.63 3.19 3.45
CA PHE A 115 11.30 3.31 4.03
C PHE A 115 10.62 1.96 4.14
N MET A 116 10.06 1.68 5.30
CA MET A 116 9.21 0.51 5.54
C MET A 116 7.95 0.93 6.26
N PHE A 117 6.81 0.40 5.82
CA PHE A 117 5.59 0.49 6.60
C PHE A 117 5.73 -0.32 7.88
N HIS A 118 5.08 0.12 8.92
CA HIS A 118 5.04 -0.63 10.17
C HIS A 118 3.66 -0.54 10.79
N LYS A 119 3.31 -1.59 11.50
CA LYS A 119 2.06 -1.69 12.21
C LYS A 119 2.02 -0.69 13.36
N GLU A 120 0.83 -0.19 13.60
CA GLU A 120 0.55 0.72 14.72
C GLU A 120 0.93 0.14 16.08
#